data_3f11d500e27dc263dc84448b3404df1e
#
_entry.id   3f11d500e27dc263dc84448b3404df1e
#
_cell.length_a   1.000
_cell.length_b   1.000
_cell.length_c   1.000
_cell.angle_alpha   90.00
_cell.angle_beta   90.00
_cell.angle_gamma   90.00
#
_symmetry.space_group_name_H-M   'P 1'
#
loop_
_entity.id
_entity.type
_entity.pdbx_description
1 polymer ?
#
loop_
_entity_poly.entity_id
_entity_poly.type
_entity_poly.pdbx_seq_one_letter_code
_entity_poly.pdbx_strand_id
1 'polypeptide(L)'
;MTSDDIPIGRRVANWRVRRSMTQQMLADRLRRSKSWVDKIERGARTLDRYSVIQELAHVLRVDPEVLLGQQRSTPAGTTDGVDGIRAALARYDIPQAPPPTDELRRQVGHAWLTYQHAHYGQLVRLLPGLLNAAQGAWSAELLVQAYRITSSLLVKLDEADLGWLSADRAMAVAGGDPVLAATAAISVGQALRAQGQDHLALAALLPAADRVLPLSSHPDDQEVSGTFGDQTAPKPLDHRGEGDHGGGGGHRGQGDLREWAVGGTLLLQAALAAAGCGESRRADELTDRAAGVAANLRGYDDQHHTSFGPVAVEVARALVAAQRGDAAEALRRHSTTVRREGWQRLPAEYRGAHLIDVARAYLQVGDLRGAARALVDADSIAPAEVRCRPLARTVIADVARAQPAPAGVARLATLVGLTR
;
A
#
# COMPACT_ATOMS: atom_id res chain seq x y z
N MET A 1 -0.37 -27.41 22.89
CA MET A 1 0.37 -26.29 23.51
C MET A 1 0.07 -25.07 22.63
N THR A 2 -0.81 -24.21 23.07
CA THR A 2 -1.19 -22.97 22.37
C THR A 2 -0.02 -21.98 22.45
N SER A 3 0.10 -21.12 21.43
CA SER A 3 1.19 -20.12 21.29
C SER A 3 1.28 -19.14 22.47
N ASP A 4 0.29 -19.09 23.34
CA ASP A 4 0.19 -18.20 24.51
C ASP A 4 1.07 -18.60 25.71
N ASP A 5 1.58 -19.81 25.75
CA ASP A 5 2.35 -20.37 26.91
C ASP A 5 3.86 -20.11 26.83
N ILE A 6 4.34 -19.42 25.77
CA ILE A 6 5.79 -19.19 25.60
C ILE A 6 6.22 -17.97 26.42
N PRO A 7 7.17 -18.11 27.40
CA PRO A 7 7.68 -16.98 28.16
C PRO A 7 8.29 -15.88 27.26
N ILE A 8 8.19 -14.61 27.70
CA ILE A 8 8.68 -13.44 26.95
C ILE A 8 10.14 -13.58 26.51
N GLY A 9 11.01 -14.13 27.34
CA GLY A 9 12.42 -14.36 27.00
C GLY A 9 12.60 -15.31 25.81
N ARG A 10 11.78 -16.36 25.72
CA ARG A 10 11.78 -17.30 24.61
C ARG A 10 11.27 -16.62 23.31
N ARG A 11 10.30 -15.71 23.42
CA ARG A 11 9.83 -14.94 22.25
C ARG A 11 10.93 -14.01 21.74
N VAL A 12 11.65 -13.34 22.64
CA VAL A 12 12.84 -12.53 22.30
C VAL A 12 13.88 -13.37 21.55
N ALA A 13 14.21 -14.57 22.06
CA ALA A 13 15.15 -15.48 21.42
C ALA A 13 14.69 -15.88 20.02
N ASN A 14 13.42 -16.25 19.86
CA ASN A 14 12.83 -16.64 18.57
C ASN A 14 12.90 -15.52 17.54
N TRP A 15 12.54 -14.29 17.93
CA TRP A 15 12.62 -13.14 17.03
C TRP A 15 14.07 -12.76 16.69
N ARG A 16 14.99 -12.84 17.64
CA ARG A 16 16.41 -12.63 17.37
C ARG A 16 16.93 -13.61 16.30
N VAL A 17 16.60 -14.90 16.45
CA VAL A 17 17.00 -15.94 15.49
C VAL A 17 16.37 -15.69 14.11
N ARG A 18 15.08 -15.34 14.06
CA ARG A 18 14.39 -14.98 12.79
C ARG A 18 15.03 -13.78 12.08
N ARG A 19 15.66 -12.86 12.84
CA ARG A 19 16.42 -11.72 12.30
C ARG A 19 17.90 -12.03 12.07
N SER A 20 18.28 -13.31 12.12
CA SER A 20 19.67 -13.76 11.93
C SER A 20 20.67 -13.05 12.84
N MET A 21 20.26 -12.63 14.04
CA MET A 21 21.12 -11.95 15.00
C MET A 21 21.73 -12.94 15.99
N THR A 22 23.02 -12.76 16.35
CA THR A 22 23.62 -13.42 17.50
C THR A 22 23.19 -12.71 18.79
N GLN A 23 23.32 -13.37 19.95
CA GLN A 23 23.09 -12.72 21.24
C GLN A 23 24.00 -11.49 21.44
N GLN A 24 25.25 -11.56 20.94
CA GLN A 24 26.16 -10.44 21.00
C GLN A 24 25.66 -9.25 20.16
N MET A 25 25.21 -9.48 18.92
CA MET A 25 24.67 -8.43 18.06
C MET A 25 23.45 -7.75 18.69
N LEU A 26 22.57 -8.51 19.36
CA LEU A 26 21.43 -7.95 20.07
C LEU A 26 21.88 -7.11 21.27
N ALA A 27 22.84 -7.63 22.04
CA ALA A 27 23.42 -6.95 23.19
C ALA A 27 24.06 -5.61 22.81
N ASP A 28 24.86 -5.59 21.74
CA ASP A 28 25.55 -4.39 21.24
C ASP A 28 24.54 -3.31 20.83
N ARG A 29 23.48 -3.69 20.12
CA ARG A 29 22.43 -2.74 19.70
C ARG A 29 21.62 -2.17 20.85
N LEU A 30 21.47 -2.94 21.93
CA LEU A 30 20.78 -2.52 23.15
C LEU A 30 21.73 -1.82 24.16
N ARG A 31 23.03 -1.71 23.85
CA ARG A 31 24.06 -1.22 24.77
C ARG A 31 24.04 -1.97 26.10
N ARG A 32 23.89 -3.31 26.04
CA ARG A 32 23.86 -4.24 27.18
C ARG A 32 24.95 -5.31 27.02
N SER A 33 25.17 -6.09 28.05
CA SER A 33 26.10 -7.26 27.98
C SER A 33 25.42 -8.46 27.32
N LYS A 34 26.20 -9.32 26.67
CA LYS A 34 25.72 -10.61 26.15
C LYS A 34 25.09 -11.46 27.26
N SER A 35 25.67 -11.44 28.46
CA SER A 35 25.14 -12.14 29.64
C SER A 35 23.75 -11.63 30.04
N TRP A 36 23.47 -10.35 29.85
CA TRP A 36 22.16 -9.77 30.07
C TRP A 36 21.11 -10.34 29.09
N VAL A 37 21.42 -10.42 27.81
CA VAL A 37 20.55 -11.01 26.77
C VAL A 37 20.32 -12.51 27.08
N ASP A 38 21.37 -13.25 27.37
CA ASP A 38 21.29 -14.67 27.70
C ASP A 38 20.38 -14.95 28.92
N LYS A 39 20.51 -14.16 29.99
CA LYS A 39 19.64 -14.26 31.17
C LYS A 39 18.17 -14.01 30.87
N ILE A 40 17.88 -13.06 29.99
CA ILE A 40 16.49 -12.77 29.53
C ILE A 40 15.96 -13.94 28.71
N GLU A 41 16.70 -14.40 27.74
CA GLU A 41 16.25 -15.47 26.83
C GLU A 41 16.00 -16.80 27.58
N ARG A 42 16.76 -17.06 28.65
CA ARG A 42 16.56 -18.22 29.54
C ARG A 42 15.49 -18.01 30.61
N GLY A 43 14.94 -16.80 30.75
CA GLY A 43 13.97 -16.48 31.79
C GLY A 43 14.59 -16.32 33.19
N ALA A 44 15.93 -16.30 33.31
CA ALA A 44 16.63 -16.07 34.58
C ALA A 44 16.58 -14.58 35.00
N ARG A 45 16.09 -13.69 34.12
CA ARG A 45 15.84 -12.29 34.43
C ARG A 45 14.48 -11.91 33.84
N THR A 46 13.64 -11.34 34.70
CA THR A 46 12.32 -10.82 34.29
C THR A 46 12.44 -9.50 33.55
N LEU A 47 11.53 -9.26 32.58
CA LEU A 47 11.39 -8.01 31.87
C LEU A 47 10.22 -7.23 32.47
N ASP A 48 10.45 -6.59 33.60
CA ASP A 48 9.39 -5.90 34.37
C ASP A 48 9.14 -4.45 33.91
N ARG A 49 10.05 -3.90 33.10
CA ARG A 49 9.94 -2.52 32.63
C ARG A 49 9.52 -2.48 31.16
N TYR A 50 8.37 -1.90 30.90
CA TYR A 50 7.83 -1.76 29.55
C TYR A 50 8.80 -1.02 28.60
N SER A 51 9.57 -0.04 29.10
CA SER A 51 10.59 0.66 28.30
C SER A 51 11.67 -0.29 27.76
N VAL A 52 12.08 -1.30 28.52
CA VAL A 52 13.05 -2.30 28.07
C VAL A 52 12.45 -3.22 27.01
N ILE A 53 11.16 -3.53 27.14
CA ILE A 53 10.42 -4.32 26.15
C ILE A 53 10.30 -3.52 24.83
N GLN A 54 10.07 -2.22 24.92
CA GLN A 54 10.05 -1.32 23.75
C GLN A 54 11.43 -1.24 23.07
N GLU A 55 12.53 -1.13 23.84
CA GLU A 55 13.88 -1.14 23.27
C GLU A 55 14.16 -2.46 22.52
N LEU A 56 13.81 -3.59 23.13
CA LEU A 56 13.94 -4.92 22.52
C LEU A 56 13.11 -5.03 21.25
N ALA A 57 11.86 -4.60 21.30
CA ALA A 57 10.94 -4.62 20.18
C ALA A 57 11.43 -3.76 19.02
N HIS A 58 11.94 -2.56 19.32
CA HIS A 58 12.54 -1.66 18.33
C HIS A 58 13.75 -2.29 17.63
N VAL A 59 14.68 -2.86 18.40
CA VAL A 59 15.89 -3.52 17.84
C VAL A 59 15.53 -4.76 17.03
N LEU A 60 14.54 -5.53 17.48
CA LEU A 60 14.05 -6.72 16.79
C LEU A 60 13.07 -6.39 15.65
N ARG A 61 12.69 -5.11 15.49
CA ARG A 61 11.68 -4.65 14.53
C ARG A 61 10.37 -5.41 14.63
N VAL A 62 9.84 -5.50 15.83
CA VAL A 62 8.53 -6.12 16.14
C VAL A 62 7.75 -5.21 17.08
N ASP A 63 6.43 -5.41 17.13
CA ASP A 63 5.59 -4.73 18.11
C ASP A 63 5.91 -5.21 19.53
N PRO A 64 6.02 -4.34 20.54
CA PRO A 64 6.19 -4.73 21.93
C PRO A 64 5.16 -5.78 22.43
N GLU A 65 3.93 -5.70 21.93
CA GLU A 65 2.85 -6.61 22.28
C GLU A 65 3.11 -8.05 21.80
N VAL A 66 3.81 -8.22 20.70
CA VAL A 66 4.25 -9.52 20.19
C VAL A 66 5.24 -10.17 21.18
N LEU A 67 6.11 -9.37 21.80
CA LEU A 67 7.02 -9.86 22.84
C LEU A 67 6.30 -10.16 24.16
N LEU A 68 5.22 -9.43 24.47
CA LEU A 68 4.39 -9.66 25.65
C LEU A 68 3.47 -10.89 25.50
N GLY A 69 3.32 -11.43 24.27
CA GLY A 69 2.41 -12.54 24.00
C GLY A 69 0.94 -12.14 23.95
N GLN A 70 0.68 -10.87 23.95
CA GLN A 70 -0.66 -10.40 23.66
C GLN A 70 -0.88 -10.60 22.16
N GLN A 71 -1.64 -11.63 21.81
CA GLN A 71 -2.16 -11.72 20.45
C GLN A 71 -2.91 -10.42 20.19
N ARG A 72 -2.57 -9.78 19.06
CA ARG A 72 -3.32 -8.62 18.60
C ARG A 72 -4.80 -8.93 18.72
N SER A 73 -5.52 -8.10 19.46
CA SER A 73 -6.99 -8.15 19.50
C SER A 73 -7.51 -7.66 18.15
N THR A 74 -7.25 -8.44 17.11
CA THR A 74 -7.99 -8.32 15.87
C THR A 74 -9.43 -8.68 16.22
N PRO A 75 -10.45 -7.92 15.81
CA PRO A 75 -11.84 -8.29 16.08
C PRO A 75 -12.05 -9.75 15.70
N ALA A 76 -12.61 -10.56 16.58
CA ALA A 76 -12.67 -12.03 16.46
C ALA A 76 -13.16 -12.52 15.07
N GLY A 77 -14.03 -11.76 14.40
CA GLY A 77 -14.49 -12.07 13.04
C GLY A 77 -13.48 -11.80 11.91
N THR A 78 -12.35 -11.12 12.19
CA THR A 78 -11.32 -10.82 11.17
C THR A 78 -10.27 -11.92 11.12
N THR A 79 -9.94 -12.54 12.25
CA THR A 79 -8.97 -13.65 12.34
C THR A 79 -9.49 -14.87 11.59
N ASP A 80 -10.73 -15.28 11.84
CA ASP A 80 -11.36 -16.42 11.13
C ASP A 80 -11.42 -16.18 9.61
N GLY A 81 -11.63 -14.93 9.19
CA GLY A 81 -11.67 -14.56 7.79
C GLY A 81 -10.30 -14.56 7.11
N VAL A 82 -9.24 -14.15 7.80
CA VAL A 82 -7.86 -14.25 7.29
C VAL A 82 -7.44 -15.71 7.09
N ASP A 83 -7.82 -16.60 8.00
CA ASP A 83 -7.57 -18.03 7.85
C ASP A 83 -8.33 -18.63 6.65
N GLY A 84 -9.54 -18.15 6.37
CA GLY A 84 -10.27 -18.48 5.15
C GLY A 84 -9.53 -18.04 3.86
N ILE A 85 -8.97 -16.81 3.86
CA ILE A 85 -8.14 -16.32 2.75
C ILE A 85 -6.86 -17.17 2.62
N ARG A 86 -6.20 -17.49 3.74
CA ARG A 86 -5.01 -18.35 3.78
C ARG A 86 -5.31 -19.73 3.19
N ALA A 87 -6.44 -20.34 3.56
CA ALA A 87 -6.87 -21.63 3.02
C ALA A 87 -7.15 -21.54 1.51
N ALA A 88 -7.79 -20.46 1.03
CA ALA A 88 -8.02 -20.27 -0.41
C ALA A 88 -6.71 -20.05 -1.18
N LEU A 89 -5.75 -19.33 -0.60
CA LEU A 89 -4.41 -19.18 -1.17
C LEU A 89 -3.59 -20.49 -1.09
N ALA A 90 -3.80 -21.37 -0.12
CA ALA A 90 -3.11 -22.64 -0.01
C ALA A 90 -3.72 -23.75 -0.89
N ARG A 91 -4.81 -23.47 -1.61
CA ARG A 91 -5.46 -24.43 -2.48
C ARG A 91 -4.71 -24.54 -3.81
N TYR A 92 -4.43 -25.79 -4.22
CA TYR A 92 -3.76 -26.14 -5.48
C TYR A 92 -4.57 -27.13 -6.31
N ASP A 93 -5.73 -27.56 -5.82
CA ASP A 93 -6.68 -28.41 -6.55
C ASP A 93 -7.50 -27.59 -7.55
N ILE A 94 -8.01 -28.27 -8.58
CA ILE A 94 -8.86 -27.63 -9.59
C ILE A 94 -10.20 -27.27 -8.94
N PRO A 95 -10.61 -26.00 -8.97
CA PRO A 95 -11.86 -25.56 -8.37
C PRO A 95 -13.08 -26.18 -9.06
N GLN A 96 -14.21 -26.19 -8.36
CA GLN A 96 -15.51 -26.47 -8.95
C GLN A 96 -15.78 -25.54 -10.14
N ALA A 97 -16.68 -25.95 -11.04
CA ALA A 97 -17.01 -25.17 -12.23
C ALA A 97 -17.18 -23.66 -11.90
N PRO A 98 -16.42 -22.80 -12.58
CA PRO A 98 -16.46 -21.36 -12.28
C PRO A 98 -17.83 -20.78 -12.65
N PRO A 99 -18.24 -19.67 -12.00
CA PRO A 99 -19.41 -18.93 -12.42
C PRO A 99 -19.19 -18.34 -13.83
N PRO A 100 -20.26 -17.94 -14.53
CA PRO A 100 -20.13 -17.21 -15.79
C PRO A 100 -19.22 -15.98 -15.63
N THR A 101 -18.43 -15.68 -16.66
CA THR A 101 -17.43 -14.59 -16.60
C THR A 101 -18.03 -13.24 -16.19
N ASP A 102 -19.24 -12.93 -16.66
CA ASP A 102 -19.92 -11.68 -16.30
C ASP A 102 -20.32 -11.64 -14.82
N GLU A 103 -20.70 -12.77 -14.25
CA GLU A 103 -20.98 -12.88 -12.82
C GLU A 103 -19.70 -12.67 -12.01
N LEU A 104 -18.60 -13.32 -12.39
CA LEU A 104 -17.30 -13.15 -11.75
C LEU A 104 -16.82 -11.69 -11.85
N ARG A 105 -17.01 -11.05 -13.01
CA ARG A 105 -16.67 -9.62 -13.18
C ARG A 105 -17.47 -8.73 -12.22
N ARG A 106 -18.76 -9.00 -12.02
CA ARG A 106 -19.57 -8.28 -11.03
C ARG A 106 -19.08 -8.50 -9.60
N GLN A 107 -18.70 -9.74 -9.25
CA GLN A 107 -18.16 -10.08 -7.92
C GLN A 107 -16.83 -9.38 -7.65
N VAL A 108 -15.91 -9.36 -8.62
CA VAL A 108 -14.63 -8.61 -8.55
C VAL A 108 -14.89 -7.11 -8.38
N GLY A 109 -15.78 -6.53 -9.20
CA GLY A 109 -16.17 -5.12 -9.08
C GLY A 109 -16.77 -4.78 -7.70
N HIS A 110 -17.65 -5.65 -7.18
CA HIS A 110 -18.21 -5.50 -5.83
C HIS A 110 -17.13 -5.57 -4.74
N ALA A 111 -16.16 -6.47 -4.87
CA ALA A 111 -15.05 -6.57 -3.93
C ALA A 111 -14.17 -5.30 -3.93
N TRP A 112 -13.89 -4.72 -5.10
CA TRP A 112 -13.19 -3.43 -5.19
C TRP A 112 -13.97 -2.29 -4.53
N LEU A 113 -15.26 -2.17 -4.77
CA LEU A 113 -16.10 -1.17 -4.11
C LEU A 113 -16.11 -1.36 -2.59
N THR A 114 -16.20 -2.61 -2.12
CA THR A 114 -16.15 -2.95 -0.70
C THR A 114 -14.81 -2.54 -0.06
N TYR A 115 -13.70 -2.74 -0.78
CA TYR A 115 -12.37 -2.28 -0.37
C TYR A 115 -12.28 -0.76 -0.31
N GLN A 116 -12.68 -0.08 -1.39
CA GLN A 116 -12.64 1.38 -1.50
C GLN A 116 -13.47 2.12 -0.44
N HIS A 117 -14.57 1.49 0.02
CA HIS A 117 -15.37 1.99 1.14
C HIS A 117 -14.84 1.55 2.52
N ALA A 118 -13.69 0.90 2.58
CA ALA A 118 -13.09 0.37 3.81
C ALA A 118 -14.00 -0.60 4.59
N HIS A 119 -14.84 -1.38 3.92
CA HIS A 119 -15.69 -2.40 4.54
C HIS A 119 -14.93 -3.73 4.74
N TYR A 120 -13.77 -3.68 5.42
CA TYR A 120 -12.82 -4.80 5.50
C TYR A 120 -13.42 -6.06 6.13
N GLY A 121 -14.26 -5.95 7.15
CA GLY A 121 -14.94 -7.09 7.75
C GLY A 121 -15.89 -7.83 6.79
N GLN A 122 -16.49 -7.13 5.83
CA GLN A 122 -17.26 -7.75 4.76
C GLN A 122 -16.35 -8.39 3.72
N LEU A 123 -15.30 -7.67 3.32
CA LEU A 123 -14.37 -8.11 2.28
C LEU A 123 -13.62 -9.38 2.68
N VAL A 124 -13.17 -9.49 3.93
CA VAL A 124 -12.52 -10.69 4.48
C VAL A 124 -13.39 -11.94 4.30
N ARG A 125 -14.71 -11.82 4.46
CA ARG A 125 -15.64 -12.94 4.27
C ARG A 125 -15.92 -13.27 2.79
N LEU A 126 -15.83 -12.28 1.90
CA LEU A 126 -16.07 -12.45 0.46
C LEU A 126 -14.89 -13.08 -0.26
N LEU A 127 -13.66 -12.71 0.12
CA LEU A 127 -12.45 -13.04 -0.64
C LEU A 127 -12.18 -14.54 -0.80
N PRO A 128 -12.39 -15.43 0.20
CA PRO A 128 -12.17 -16.87 -0.01
C PRO A 128 -13.00 -17.45 -1.14
N GLY A 129 -14.29 -17.10 -1.20
CA GLY A 129 -15.19 -17.51 -2.28
C GLY A 129 -14.80 -16.92 -3.63
N LEU A 130 -14.44 -15.62 -3.66
CA LEU A 130 -14.01 -14.93 -4.86
C LEU A 130 -12.72 -15.52 -5.43
N LEU A 131 -11.72 -15.81 -4.59
CA LEU A 131 -10.46 -16.44 -5.00
C LEU A 131 -10.73 -17.82 -5.62
N ASN A 132 -11.55 -18.65 -4.96
CA ASN A 132 -11.90 -19.96 -5.50
C ASN A 132 -12.61 -19.85 -6.86
N ALA A 133 -13.55 -18.93 -7.01
CA ALA A 133 -14.25 -18.69 -8.26
C ALA A 133 -13.31 -18.19 -9.37
N ALA A 134 -12.41 -17.25 -9.04
CA ALA A 134 -11.47 -16.67 -10.00
C ALA A 134 -10.38 -17.66 -10.44
N GLN A 135 -9.90 -18.53 -9.54
CA GLN A 135 -8.93 -19.58 -9.87
C GLN A 135 -9.50 -20.63 -10.86
N GLY A 136 -10.80 -20.87 -10.84
CA GLY A 136 -11.47 -21.76 -11.79
C GLY A 136 -11.79 -21.11 -13.14
N ALA A 137 -11.71 -19.79 -13.23
CA ALA A 137 -12.08 -19.04 -14.43
C ALA A 137 -10.90 -18.88 -15.40
N TRP A 138 -11.19 -18.91 -16.71
CA TRP A 138 -10.18 -18.71 -17.78
C TRP A 138 -9.90 -17.22 -18.07
N SER A 139 -9.86 -16.37 -17.01
CA SER A 139 -9.62 -14.95 -17.14
C SER A 139 -8.46 -14.50 -16.24
N ALA A 140 -7.30 -14.32 -16.86
CA ALA A 140 -6.11 -13.82 -16.16
C ALA A 140 -6.38 -12.43 -15.52
N GLU A 141 -7.09 -11.56 -16.22
CA GLU A 141 -7.45 -10.22 -15.73
C GLU A 141 -8.24 -10.27 -14.40
N LEU A 142 -9.32 -11.07 -14.35
CA LEU A 142 -10.17 -11.16 -13.16
C LEU A 142 -9.43 -11.85 -12.00
N LEU A 143 -8.58 -12.82 -12.30
CA LEU A 143 -7.77 -13.51 -11.29
C LEU A 143 -6.69 -12.59 -10.73
N VAL A 144 -6.00 -11.80 -11.58
CA VAL A 144 -5.04 -10.77 -11.14
C VAL A 144 -5.74 -9.76 -10.24
N GLN A 145 -6.92 -9.28 -10.61
CA GLN A 145 -7.68 -8.34 -9.78
C GLN A 145 -8.06 -8.95 -8.42
N ALA A 146 -8.53 -10.21 -8.39
CA ALA A 146 -8.87 -10.90 -7.14
C ALA A 146 -7.64 -11.03 -6.21
N TYR A 147 -6.47 -11.37 -6.75
CA TYR A 147 -5.23 -11.43 -5.97
C TYR A 147 -4.78 -10.04 -5.50
N ARG A 148 -4.91 -9.00 -6.33
CA ARG A 148 -4.57 -7.61 -5.96
C ARG A 148 -5.43 -7.11 -4.81
N ILE A 149 -6.75 -7.29 -4.86
CA ILE A 149 -7.66 -6.90 -3.77
C ILE A 149 -7.28 -7.63 -2.49
N THR A 150 -7.01 -8.95 -2.61
CA THR A 150 -6.61 -9.77 -1.47
C THR A 150 -5.31 -9.28 -0.85
N SER A 151 -4.29 -9.00 -1.67
CA SER A 151 -3.03 -8.42 -1.20
C SER A 151 -3.23 -7.08 -0.48
N SER A 152 -3.99 -6.16 -1.11
CA SER A 152 -4.26 -4.84 -0.54
C SER A 152 -4.96 -4.92 0.82
N LEU A 153 -5.95 -5.81 0.96
CA LEU A 153 -6.62 -6.03 2.24
C LEU A 153 -5.66 -6.61 3.30
N LEU A 154 -4.90 -7.63 2.94
CA LEU A 154 -3.97 -8.29 3.87
C LEU A 154 -2.91 -7.34 4.41
N VAL A 155 -2.39 -6.44 3.56
CA VAL A 155 -1.48 -5.36 3.99
C VAL A 155 -2.16 -4.43 5.01
N LYS A 156 -3.43 -4.09 4.82
CA LYS A 156 -4.20 -3.26 5.79
C LYS A 156 -4.44 -3.98 7.12
N LEU A 157 -4.57 -5.30 7.08
CA LEU A 157 -4.76 -6.15 8.26
C LEU A 157 -3.47 -6.56 8.94
N ASP A 158 -2.31 -6.04 8.51
CA ASP A 158 -0.98 -6.35 9.04
C ASP A 158 -0.51 -7.80 8.77
N GLU A 159 -1.07 -8.40 7.72
CA GLU A 159 -0.69 -9.72 7.19
C GLU A 159 0.18 -9.56 5.93
N ALA A 160 1.26 -8.76 6.04
CA ALA A 160 2.07 -8.35 4.90
C ALA A 160 2.73 -9.54 4.16
N ASP A 161 3.13 -10.59 4.88
CA ASP A 161 3.71 -11.81 4.28
C ASP A 161 2.70 -12.55 3.40
N LEU A 162 1.47 -12.68 3.88
CA LEU A 162 0.38 -13.29 3.12
C LEU A 162 -0.08 -12.37 1.98
N GLY A 163 -0.03 -11.05 2.20
CA GLY A 163 -0.26 -10.03 1.17
C GLY A 163 0.75 -10.12 0.04
N TRP A 164 2.04 -10.31 0.37
CA TRP A 164 3.09 -10.53 -0.62
C TRP A 164 2.87 -11.82 -1.42
N LEU A 165 2.52 -12.93 -0.77
CA LEU A 165 2.18 -14.18 -1.46
C LEU A 165 1.04 -13.98 -2.48
N SER A 166 0.00 -13.23 -2.11
CA SER A 166 -1.10 -12.93 -3.02
C SER A 166 -0.65 -12.06 -4.20
N ALA A 167 0.20 -11.06 -3.96
CA ALA A 167 0.77 -10.20 -4.99
C ALA A 167 1.69 -10.96 -5.95
N ASP A 168 2.51 -11.88 -5.44
CA ASP A 168 3.38 -12.75 -6.23
C ASP A 168 2.56 -13.63 -7.19
N ARG A 169 1.44 -14.20 -6.71
CA ARG A 169 0.51 -14.94 -7.56
C ARG A 169 -0.13 -14.08 -8.64
N ALA A 170 -0.50 -12.83 -8.31
CA ALA A 170 -1.00 -11.90 -9.31
C ALA A 170 0.04 -11.68 -10.42
N MET A 171 1.32 -11.53 -10.05
CA MET A 171 2.43 -11.38 -10.98
C MET A 171 2.61 -12.62 -11.85
N ALA A 172 2.57 -13.83 -11.26
CA ALA A 172 2.70 -15.08 -11.99
C ALA A 172 1.56 -15.29 -13.03
N VAL A 173 0.33 -14.90 -12.67
CA VAL A 173 -0.84 -15.00 -13.56
C VAL A 173 -0.82 -13.95 -14.67
N ALA A 174 -0.27 -12.76 -14.41
CA ALA A 174 -0.19 -11.67 -15.39
C ALA A 174 0.60 -12.09 -16.65
N GLY A 175 1.54 -13.04 -16.53
CA GLY A 175 2.26 -13.62 -17.64
C GLY A 175 2.98 -12.58 -18.50
N GLY A 176 2.74 -12.63 -19.82
CA GLY A 176 3.36 -11.69 -20.78
C GLY A 176 2.60 -10.38 -20.99
N ASP A 177 1.46 -10.17 -20.36
CA ASP A 177 0.70 -8.92 -20.48
C ASP A 177 1.35 -7.81 -19.63
N PRO A 178 1.92 -6.76 -20.27
CA PRO A 178 2.67 -5.72 -19.57
C PRO A 178 1.79 -4.89 -18.63
N VAL A 179 0.51 -4.69 -18.97
CA VAL A 179 -0.42 -3.89 -18.16
C VAL A 179 -0.87 -4.66 -16.94
N LEU A 180 -1.22 -5.93 -17.10
CA LEU A 180 -1.56 -6.80 -15.96
C LEU A 180 -0.36 -6.96 -15.02
N ALA A 181 0.84 -7.18 -15.56
CA ALA A 181 2.07 -7.27 -14.77
C ALA A 181 2.35 -5.94 -14.01
N ALA A 182 2.15 -4.80 -14.65
CA ALA A 182 2.28 -3.49 -14.02
C ALA A 182 1.27 -3.29 -12.89
N THR A 183 0.00 -3.71 -13.08
CA THR A 183 -0.99 -3.64 -12.00
C THR A 183 -0.66 -4.56 -10.83
N ALA A 184 -0.14 -5.76 -11.08
CA ALA A 184 0.31 -6.69 -10.05
C ALA A 184 1.54 -6.15 -9.29
N ALA A 185 2.47 -5.49 -10.00
CA ALA A 185 3.67 -4.87 -9.40
C ALA A 185 3.31 -3.80 -8.36
N ILE A 186 2.18 -3.08 -8.51
CA ILE A 186 1.68 -2.15 -7.47
C ILE A 186 1.50 -2.89 -6.15
N SER A 187 0.83 -4.05 -6.18
CA SER A 187 0.56 -4.85 -4.98
C SER A 187 1.83 -5.46 -4.40
N VAL A 188 2.77 -5.90 -5.24
CA VAL A 188 4.10 -6.37 -4.80
C VAL A 188 4.84 -5.27 -4.06
N GLY A 189 4.91 -4.06 -4.64
CA GLY A 189 5.56 -2.91 -4.01
C GLY A 189 4.92 -2.52 -2.68
N GLN A 190 3.58 -2.53 -2.60
CA GLN A 190 2.86 -2.23 -1.35
C GLN A 190 3.16 -3.26 -0.26
N ALA A 191 3.15 -4.55 -0.59
CA ALA A 191 3.44 -5.62 0.36
C ALA A 191 4.89 -5.58 0.85
N LEU A 192 5.86 -5.38 -0.04
CA LEU A 192 7.27 -5.25 0.32
C LEU A 192 7.52 -4.03 1.22
N ARG A 193 6.90 -2.88 0.92
CA ARG A 193 6.97 -1.71 1.79
C ARG A 193 6.37 -1.96 3.17
N ALA A 194 5.25 -2.66 3.24
CA ALA A 194 4.64 -3.05 4.52
C ALA A 194 5.55 -3.97 5.35
N GLN A 195 6.41 -4.76 4.69
CA GLN A 195 7.44 -5.57 5.33
C GLN A 195 8.71 -4.77 5.70
N GLY A 196 8.79 -3.47 5.36
CA GLY A 196 9.96 -2.63 5.53
C GLY A 196 11.09 -2.95 4.55
N GLN A 197 10.75 -3.55 3.40
CA GLN A 197 11.69 -3.92 2.34
C GLN A 197 11.63 -2.91 1.18
N ASP A 198 11.81 -1.63 1.51
CA ASP A 198 11.63 -0.54 0.57
C ASP A 198 12.57 -0.64 -0.66
N HIS A 199 13.81 -1.11 -0.50
CA HIS A 199 14.74 -1.30 -1.60
C HIS A 199 14.27 -2.35 -2.62
N LEU A 200 13.64 -3.45 -2.15
CA LEU A 200 13.05 -4.45 -3.05
C LEU A 200 11.77 -3.93 -3.71
N ALA A 201 10.97 -3.16 -2.97
CA ALA A 201 9.80 -2.49 -3.54
C ALA A 201 10.21 -1.56 -4.68
N LEU A 202 11.26 -0.74 -4.48
CA LEU A 202 11.78 0.16 -5.51
C LEU A 202 12.27 -0.60 -6.75
N ALA A 203 13.01 -1.71 -6.54
CA ALA A 203 13.52 -2.56 -7.61
C ALA A 203 12.40 -3.24 -8.42
N ALA A 204 11.25 -3.56 -7.80
CA ALA A 204 10.10 -4.14 -8.50
C ALA A 204 9.25 -3.10 -9.24
N LEU A 205 9.08 -1.91 -8.67
CA LEU A 205 8.15 -0.89 -9.17
C LEU A 205 8.69 -0.12 -10.38
N LEU A 206 9.98 0.24 -10.39
CA LEU A 206 10.54 1.08 -11.46
C LEU A 206 10.52 0.41 -12.83
N PRO A 207 11.01 -0.83 -13.00
CA PRO A 207 10.96 -1.50 -14.30
C PRO A 207 9.51 -1.73 -14.79
N ALA A 208 8.55 -1.90 -13.86
CA ALA A 208 7.15 -2.02 -14.21
C ALA A 208 6.56 -0.70 -14.71
N ALA A 209 6.94 0.44 -14.09
CA ALA A 209 6.53 1.77 -14.54
C ALA A 209 7.08 2.09 -15.93
N ASP A 210 8.36 1.80 -16.18
CA ASP A 210 9.02 2.10 -17.45
C ASP A 210 8.48 1.27 -18.63
N ARG A 211 7.81 0.13 -18.37
CA ARG A 211 7.17 -0.69 -19.42
C ARG A 211 5.84 -0.12 -19.91
N VAL A 212 5.12 0.61 -19.07
CA VAL A 212 3.76 1.11 -19.37
C VAL A 212 3.71 2.62 -19.57
N LEU A 213 4.78 3.32 -19.23
CA LEU A 213 4.89 4.75 -19.51
C LEU A 213 5.63 4.95 -20.83
N PRO A 214 5.21 5.94 -21.67
CA PRO A 214 5.97 6.30 -22.84
C PRO A 214 7.37 6.72 -22.42
N LEU A 215 8.37 6.28 -23.19
CA LEU A 215 9.73 6.81 -23.06
C LEU A 215 9.61 8.32 -23.15
N SER A 216 9.96 9.03 -22.08
CA SER A 216 10.08 10.48 -22.12
C SER A 216 11.11 10.79 -23.20
N SER A 217 10.67 11.28 -24.35
CA SER A 217 11.54 11.96 -25.29
C SER A 217 12.21 13.09 -24.50
N HIS A 218 13.51 12.97 -24.28
CA HIS A 218 14.30 14.10 -23.79
C HIS A 218 14.05 15.29 -24.70
N PRO A 219 13.90 16.52 -24.17
CA PRO A 219 13.76 17.72 -25.02
C PRO A 219 14.90 17.92 -26.02
N ASP A 220 16.03 17.24 -25.82
CA ASP A 220 17.23 17.34 -26.66
C ASP A 220 17.18 16.50 -27.97
N ASP A 221 16.17 15.61 -28.14
CA ASP A 221 16.07 14.79 -29.36
C ASP A 221 15.28 15.48 -30.53
N GLN A 222 14.80 16.71 -30.35
CA GLN A 222 14.06 17.44 -31.38
C GLN A 222 14.90 18.41 -32.25
N GLU A 223 16.22 18.52 -32.05
CA GLU A 223 17.05 19.47 -32.80
C GLU A 223 18.02 18.87 -33.83
N VAL A 224 17.83 17.65 -34.32
CA VAL A 224 18.65 17.15 -35.44
C VAL A 224 17.78 16.51 -36.54
N SER A 225 16.82 17.24 -37.07
CA SER A 225 16.21 16.90 -38.35
C SER A 225 15.71 18.17 -39.10
N GLY A 226 16.63 19.05 -39.30
CA GLY A 226 16.43 20.22 -40.14
C GLY A 226 17.61 20.42 -41.05
N THR A 227 17.34 20.34 -42.34
CA THR A 227 18.14 20.77 -43.46
C THR A 227 19.01 19.71 -44.18
N PHE A 228 18.42 19.10 -45.19
CA PHE A 228 19.03 19.07 -46.52
C PHE A 228 17.91 19.05 -47.55
N GLY A 229 17.78 20.19 -48.25
CA GLY A 229 16.90 20.29 -49.42
C GLY A 229 17.52 19.61 -50.61
N ASP A 230 16.74 18.97 -51.42
CA ASP A 230 16.97 18.96 -52.86
C ASP A 230 15.60 18.98 -53.58
N GLN A 231 15.50 19.93 -54.50
CA GLN A 231 14.41 20.14 -55.42
C GLN A 231 14.57 19.21 -56.60
N THR A 232 13.57 18.44 -56.94
CA THR A 232 13.12 18.23 -58.33
C THR A 232 11.80 17.47 -58.37
N ALA A 233 10.84 18.09 -59.04
CA ALA A 233 9.49 17.58 -59.34
C ALA A 233 9.53 16.47 -60.42
N PRO A 234 8.44 15.76 -60.77
CA PRO A 234 7.10 16.32 -61.04
C PRO A 234 5.88 15.49 -60.51
N LYS A 235 4.72 16.15 -60.47
CA LYS A 235 3.38 15.54 -60.37
C LYS A 235 3.03 14.73 -61.62
N PRO A 236 2.21 13.66 -61.45
CA PRO A 236 0.87 13.71 -62.10
C PRO A 236 -0.30 13.09 -61.33
N LEU A 237 -1.44 13.74 -61.51
CA LEU A 237 -2.81 13.28 -61.82
C LEU A 237 -3.62 12.43 -60.82
N ASP A 238 -4.78 13.07 -60.52
CA ASP A 238 -6.04 12.59 -59.98
C ASP A 238 -6.43 11.14 -60.28
N HIS A 239 -6.88 10.43 -59.22
CA HIS A 239 -8.08 9.59 -59.33
C HIS A 239 -8.89 9.66 -58.04
N ARG A 240 -10.14 10.09 -58.19
CA ARG A 240 -11.21 10.09 -57.22
C ARG A 240 -11.47 8.66 -56.74
N GLY A 241 -11.66 8.53 -55.43
CA GLY A 241 -12.20 7.35 -54.75
C GLY A 241 -12.75 7.78 -53.41
N GLU A 242 -14.04 8.10 -53.38
CA GLU A 242 -14.82 8.24 -52.15
C GLU A 242 -14.80 6.92 -51.40
N GLY A 243 -14.32 6.95 -50.15
CA GLY A 243 -14.35 5.84 -49.22
C GLY A 243 -14.43 6.40 -47.81
N ASP A 244 -15.65 6.48 -47.34
CA ASP A 244 -16.05 6.75 -45.96
C ASP A 244 -15.31 5.82 -44.98
N HIS A 245 -14.47 6.37 -44.09
CA HIS A 245 -13.97 5.73 -42.90
C HIS A 245 -13.97 6.73 -41.75
N GLY A 246 -15.17 7.05 -41.27
CA GLY A 246 -15.37 7.61 -39.96
C GLY A 246 -15.18 6.53 -38.89
N GLY A 247 -14.45 6.85 -37.82
CA GLY A 247 -14.62 6.18 -36.52
C GLY A 247 -13.50 5.27 -36.03
N GLY A 248 -12.25 5.71 -35.99
CA GLY A 248 -11.16 4.92 -35.36
C GLY A 248 -10.29 5.64 -34.32
N GLY A 249 -10.55 6.91 -34.04
CA GLY A 249 -9.68 7.73 -33.17
C GLY A 249 -9.93 7.66 -31.67
N GLY A 250 -11.11 7.18 -31.23
CA GLY A 250 -11.50 7.26 -29.82
C GLY A 250 -10.97 6.10 -28.93
N HIS A 251 -10.74 4.93 -29.48
CA HIS A 251 -10.40 3.75 -28.66
C HIS A 251 -8.90 3.63 -28.34
N ARG A 252 -8.00 4.05 -29.22
CA ARG A 252 -6.56 4.00 -28.97
C ARG A 252 -6.13 4.97 -27.87
N GLY A 253 -6.62 6.20 -27.87
CA GLY A 253 -6.27 7.20 -26.86
C GLY A 253 -6.77 6.88 -25.46
N GLN A 254 -7.84 6.11 -25.28
CA GLN A 254 -8.38 5.75 -23.97
C GLN A 254 -7.64 4.56 -23.34
N GLY A 255 -7.12 3.62 -24.14
CA GLY A 255 -6.24 2.55 -23.70
C GLY A 255 -4.96 3.11 -23.09
N ASP A 256 -4.28 3.99 -23.80
CA ASP A 256 -3.05 4.65 -23.37
C ASP A 256 -3.20 5.40 -22.03
N LEU A 257 -4.31 6.13 -21.82
CA LEU A 257 -4.56 6.87 -20.57
C LEU A 257 -4.72 5.95 -19.35
N ARG A 258 -5.30 4.77 -19.52
CA ARG A 258 -5.42 3.77 -18.44
C ARG A 258 -4.07 3.20 -18.06
N GLU A 259 -3.24 2.89 -19.03
CA GLU A 259 -1.87 2.42 -18.84
C GLU A 259 -1.03 3.47 -18.14
N TRP A 260 -1.17 4.74 -18.52
CA TRP A 260 -0.47 5.86 -17.88
C TRP A 260 -0.89 6.03 -16.41
N ALA A 261 -2.16 5.80 -16.07
CA ALA A 261 -2.62 5.85 -14.68
C ALA A 261 -1.97 4.74 -13.83
N VAL A 262 -1.79 3.55 -14.40
CA VAL A 262 -1.05 2.46 -13.75
C VAL A 262 0.42 2.84 -13.56
N GLY A 263 1.07 3.35 -14.61
CA GLY A 263 2.46 3.81 -14.56
C GLY A 263 2.68 4.94 -13.55
N GLY A 264 1.77 5.92 -13.53
CA GLY A 264 1.79 7.00 -12.53
C GLY A 264 1.65 6.49 -11.10
N THR A 265 0.79 5.50 -10.88
CA THR A 265 0.66 4.84 -9.55
C THR A 265 1.94 4.12 -9.15
N LEU A 266 2.58 3.41 -10.08
CA LEU A 266 3.87 2.76 -9.84
C LEU A 266 4.94 3.79 -9.45
N LEU A 267 5.00 4.95 -10.11
CA LEU A 267 5.91 6.03 -9.75
C LEU A 267 5.63 6.57 -8.33
N LEU A 268 4.37 6.73 -7.93
CA LEU A 268 4.04 7.15 -6.57
C LEU A 268 4.45 6.11 -5.52
N GLN A 269 4.22 4.83 -5.78
CA GLN A 269 4.65 3.76 -4.88
C GLN A 269 6.19 3.68 -4.81
N ALA A 270 6.88 3.87 -5.94
CA ALA A 270 8.34 3.93 -6.00
C ALA A 270 8.89 5.15 -5.24
N ALA A 271 8.23 6.32 -5.32
CA ALA A 271 8.60 7.50 -4.57
C ALA A 271 8.52 7.27 -3.05
N LEU A 272 7.48 6.60 -2.59
CA LEU A 272 7.33 6.23 -1.19
C LEU A 272 8.39 5.21 -0.76
N ALA A 273 8.75 4.26 -1.61
CA ALA A 273 9.82 3.31 -1.35
C ALA A 273 11.20 4.01 -1.30
N ALA A 274 11.48 4.93 -2.24
CA ALA A 274 12.71 5.72 -2.24
C ALA A 274 12.83 6.57 -0.96
N ALA A 275 11.74 7.18 -0.50
CA ALA A 275 11.71 7.91 0.77
C ALA A 275 12.01 6.98 1.96
N GLY A 276 11.47 5.76 1.96
CA GLY A 276 11.77 4.73 2.97
C GLY A 276 13.23 4.28 2.98
N CYS A 277 13.90 4.29 1.81
CA CYS A 277 15.35 4.06 1.68
C CYS A 277 16.20 5.27 2.09
N GLY A 278 15.61 6.45 2.36
CA GLY A 278 16.33 7.69 2.61
C GLY A 278 16.80 8.43 1.33
N GLU A 279 16.40 7.96 0.14
CA GLU A 279 16.73 8.53 -1.15
C GLU A 279 15.85 9.74 -1.49
N SER A 280 15.96 10.80 -0.70
CA SER A 280 15.06 11.95 -0.72
C SER A 280 14.93 12.60 -2.10
N ARG A 281 16.06 12.84 -2.79
CA ARG A 281 16.07 13.45 -4.12
C ARG A 281 15.31 12.58 -5.14
N ARG A 282 15.59 11.28 -5.12
CA ARG A 282 14.91 10.34 -6.02
C ARG A 282 13.40 10.27 -5.78
N ALA A 283 12.98 10.34 -4.51
CA ALA A 283 11.55 10.39 -4.18
C ALA A 283 10.87 11.65 -4.76
N ASP A 284 11.55 12.81 -4.74
CA ASP A 284 11.03 14.03 -5.37
C ASP A 284 10.96 13.90 -6.90
N GLU A 285 12.03 13.42 -7.54
CA GLU A 285 12.08 13.18 -8.98
C GLU A 285 10.95 12.24 -9.44
N LEU A 286 10.66 11.18 -8.68
CA LEU A 286 9.60 10.23 -8.98
C LEU A 286 8.19 10.84 -8.80
N THR A 287 7.97 11.66 -7.76
CA THR A 287 6.70 12.37 -7.59
C THR A 287 6.49 13.43 -8.66
N ASP A 288 7.54 14.07 -9.16
CA ASP A 288 7.47 15.05 -10.25
C ASP A 288 7.17 14.39 -11.59
N ARG A 289 7.80 13.24 -11.88
CA ARG A 289 7.42 12.40 -13.04
C ARG A 289 5.94 12.00 -12.97
N ALA A 290 5.47 11.53 -11.80
CA ALA A 290 4.06 11.18 -11.61
C ALA A 290 3.13 12.39 -11.80
N ALA A 291 3.53 13.59 -11.37
CA ALA A 291 2.77 14.82 -11.59
C ALA A 291 2.65 15.14 -13.08
N GLY A 292 3.72 14.97 -13.87
CA GLY A 292 3.70 15.11 -15.32
C GLY A 292 2.69 14.15 -15.99
N VAL A 293 2.67 12.89 -15.55
CA VAL A 293 1.68 11.91 -16.03
C VAL A 293 0.27 12.35 -15.65
N ALA A 294 0.04 12.75 -14.40
CA ALA A 294 -1.28 13.15 -13.90
C ALA A 294 -1.85 14.40 -14.61
N ALA A 295 -1.00 15.31 -15.07
CA ALA A 295 -1.42 16.51 -15.81
C ALA A 295 -2.09 16.18 -17.15
N ASN A 296 -1.73 15.06 -17.76
CA ASN A 296 -2.25 14.60 -19.04
C ASN A 296 -3.49 13.69 -18.90
N LEU A 297 -3.84 13.28 -17.68
CA LEU A 297 -4.97 12.39 -17.42
C LEU A 297 -6.25 13.21 -17.13
N ARG A 298 -7.09 13.39 -18.16
CA ARG A 298 -8.40 14.02 -18.01
C ARG A 298 -9.49 13.08 -18.50
N GLY A 299 -10.48 12.82 -17.64
CA GLY A 299 -11.68 12.07 -18.04
C GLY A 299 -11.46 10.59 -18.33
N TYR A 300 -10.39 9.96 -17.78
CA TYR A 300 -10.20 8.52 -17.91
C TYR A 300 -11.06 7.74 -16.91
N ASP A 301 -11.45 6.53 -17.30
CA ASP A 301 -12.15 5.58 -16.45
C ASP A 301 -11.12 4.71 -15.72
N ASP A 302 -11.13 4.75 -14.37
CA ASP A 302 -10.17 4.02 -13.50
C ASP A 302 -10.51 2.53 -13.40
N GLN A 303 -10.45 1.82 -14.51
CA GLN A 303 -10.73 0.37 -14.58
C GLN A 303 -9.73 -0.48 -13.79
N HIS A 304 -8.54 0.06 -13.51
CA HIS A 304 -7.50 -0.64 -12.74
C HIS A 304 -7.54 -0.32 -11.25
N HIS A 305 -8.52 0.47 -10.80
CA HIS A 305 -8.71 0.85 -9.40
C HIS A 305 -7.45 1.44 -8.76
N THR A 306 -6.78 2.32 -9.48
CA THR A 306 -5.54 2.98 -9.06
C THR A 306 -5.78 4.23 -8.23
N SER A 307 -6.92 4.87 -8.43
CA SER A 307 -7.27 6.20 -7.87
C SER A 307 -6.22 7.26 -8.18
N PHE A 308 -5.49 7.09 -9.30
CA PHE A 308 -4.40 7.97 -9.69
C PHE A 308 -4.93 9.30 -10.26
N GLY A 309 -4.20 10.38 -9.98
CA GLY A 309 -4.50 11.71 -10.50
C GLY A 309 -3.81 12.80 -9.69
N PRO A 310 -4.05 14.09 -10.02
CA PRO A 310 -3.34 15.21 -9.39
C PRO A 310 -3.46 15.26 -7.86
N VAL A 311 -4.60 14.83 -7.30
CA VAL A 311 -4.80 14.82 -5.84
C VAL A 311 -4.03 13.67 -5.20
N ALA A 312 -3.96 12.50 -5.85
CA ALA A 312 -3.16 11.37 -5.36
C ALA A 312 -1.66 11.71 -5.34
N VAL A 313 -1.17 12.48 -6.32
CA VAL A 313 0.21 13.00 -6.33
C VAL A 313 0.48 13.89 -5.11
N GLU A 314 -0.42 14.82 -4.79
CA GLU A 314 -0.24 15.70 -3.63
C GLU A 314 -0.29 14.92 -2.31
N VAL A 315 -1.16 13.93 -2.20
CA VAL A 315 -1.18 12.99 -1.05
C VAL A 315 0.16 12.27 -0.93
N ALA A 316 0.69 11.74 -2.03
CA ALA A 316 1.99 11.06 -2.02
C ALA A 316 3.13 12.00 -1.61
N ARG A 317 3.15 13.24 -2.10
CA ARG A 317 4.12 14.26 -1.69
C ARG A 317 4.05 14.57 -0.19
N ALA A 318 2.84 14.63 0.39
CA ALA A 318 2.68 14.81 1.83
C ALA A 318 3.24 13.61 2.61
N LEU A 319 3.00 12.38 2.12
CA LEU A 319 3.53 11.16 2.74
C LEU A 319 5.05 11.06 2.63
N VAL A 320 5.63 11.42 1.48
CA VAL A 320 7.09 11.50 1.27
C VAL A 320 7.72 12.47 2.27
N ALA A 321 7.15 13.66 2.46
CA ALA A 321 7.61 14.62 3.45
C ALA A 321 7.54 14.05 4.89
N ALA A 322 6.43 13.40 5.23
CA ALA A 322 6.26 12.76 6.55
C ALA A 322 7.28 11.64 6.81
N GLN A 323 7.61 10.83 5.79
CA GLN A 323 8.61 9.76 5.90
C GLN A 323 10.03 10.30 6.09
N ARG A 324 10.34 11.46 5.52
CA ARG A 324 11.62 12.18 5.72
C ARG A 324 11.72 12.84 7.10
N GLY A 325 10.66 12.87 7.88
CA GLY A 325 10.58 13.58 9.15
C GLY A 325 10.23 15.05 9.02
N ASP A 326 9.92 15.56 7.82
CA ASP A 326 9.43 16.92 7.61
C ASP A 326 7.92 17.00 7.83
N ALA A 327 7.53 16.88 9.09
CA ALA A 327 6.13 16.92 9.49
C ALA A 327 5.46 18.26 9.16
N ALA A 328 6.20 19.37 9.21
CA ALA A 328 5.66 20.70 8.91
C ALA A 328 5.26 20.80 7.43
N GLU A 329 6.10 20.33 6.52
CA GLU A 329 5.82 20.24 5.09
C GLU A 329 4.65 19.30 4.81
N ALA A 330 4.64 18.13 5.44
CA ALA A 330 3.55 17.16 5.30
C ALA A 330 2.19 17.78 5.66
N LEU A 331 2.11 18.52 6.77
CA LEU A 331 0.89 19.21 7.24
C LEU A 331 0.48 20.36 6.33
N ARG A 332 1.44 21.12 5.82
CA ARG A 332 1.18 22.19 4.87
C ARG A 332 0.57 21.65 3.57
N ARG A 333 1.16 20.56 3.01
CA ARG A 333 0.62 19.86 1.84
C ARG A 333 -0.75 19.29 2.11
N HIS A 334 -0.95 18.62 3.24
CA HIS A 334 -2.25 18.11 3.65
C HIS A 334 -3.32 19.22 3.62
N SER A 335 -3.07 20.34 4.28
CA SER A 335 -4.03 21.47 4.38
C SER A 335 -4.44 22.02 3.01
N THR A 336 -3.55 21.97 2.05
CA THR A 336 -3.82 22.38 0.66
C THR A 336 -4.60 21.29 -0.09
N THR A 337 -4.22 20.04 0.10
CA THR A 337 -4.79 18.89 -0.63
C THR A 337 -6.26 18.65 -0.28
N VAL A 338 -6.64 18.75 0.99
CA VAL A 338 -8.03 18.51 1.43
C VAL A 338 -9.03 19.56 0.92
N ARG A 339 -8.54 20.72 0.49
CA ARG A 339 -9.35 21.80 -0.10
C ARG A 339 -9.56 21.64 -1.62
N ARG A 340 -8.84 20.70 -2.27
CA ARG A 340 -8.98 20.47 -3.69
C ARG A 340 -10.28 19.71 -3.98
N GLU A 341 -10.97 20.07 -5.04
CA GLU A 341 -12.23 19.44 -5.46
C GLU A 341 -12.14 17.91 -5.57
N GLY A 342 -11.02 17.38 -6.08
CA GLY A 342 -10.79 15.95 -6.23
C GLY A 342 -10.59 15.17 -4.92
N TRP A 343 -10.40 15.83 -3.76
CA TRP A 343 -10.21 15.16 -2.48
C TRP A 343 -11.39 14.24 -2.12
N GLN A 344 -12.61 14.75 -2.27
CA GLN A 344 -13.82 13.98 -1.95
C GLN A 344 -14.10 12.83 -2.91
N ARG A 345 -13.45 12.83 -4.09
CA ARG A 345 -13.56 11.76 -5.10
C ARG A 345 -12.62 10.59 -4.81
N LEU A 346 -11.59 10.79 -3.96
CA LEU A 346 -10.73 9.71 -3.54
C LEU A 346 -11.53 8.70 -2.69
N PRO A 347 -11.24 7.38 -2.79
CA PRO A 347 -11.86 6.35 -1.98
C PRO A 347 -11.77 6.63 -0.49
N ALA A 348 -12.75 6.17 0.27
CA ALA A 348 -12.78 6.34 1.72
C ALA A 348 -11.55 5.75 2.39
N GLU A 349 -11.14 4.53 1.95
CA GLU A 349 -9.93 3.87 2.45
C GLU A 349 -8.67 4.73 2.24
N TYR A 350 -8.55 5.36 1.07
CA TYR A 350 -7.39 6.19 0.73
C TYR A 350 -7.32 7.45 1.61
N ARG A 351 -8.47 8.13 1.77
CA ARG A 351 -8.60 9.33 2.62
C ARG A 351 -8.37 9.01 4.09
N GLY A 352 -8.95 7.91 4.58
CA GLY A 352 -8.77 7.44 5.96
C GLY A 352 -7.31 7.11 6.26
N ALA A 353 -6.65 6.39 5.35
CA ALA A 353 -5.24 6.07 5.45
C ALA A 353 -4.36 7.33 5.54
N HIS A 354 -4.59 8.29 4.64
CA HIS A 354 -3.86 9.56 4.65
C HIS A 354 -4.06 10.34 5.95
N LEU A 355 -5.28 10.41 6.48
CA LEU A 355 -5.55 11.10 7.74
C LEU A 355 -4.84 10.48 8.95
N ILE A 356 -4.65 9.15 8.96
CA ILE A 356 -3.85 8.49 10.01
C ILE A 356 -2.37 8.89 9.91
N ASP A 357 -1.81 8.94 8.69
CA ASP A 357 -0.44 9.40 8.47
C ASP A 357 -0.27 10.87 8.86
N VAL A 358 -1.25 11.70 8.56
CA VAL A 358 -1.32 13.12 8.98
C VAL A 358 -1.42 13.25 10.49
N ALA A 359 -2.20 12.41 11.17
CA ALA A 359 -2.26 12.40 12.63
C ALA A 359 -0.89 12.13 13.25
N ARG A 360 -0.09 11.23 12.67
CA ARG A 360 1.30 11.01 13.07
C ARG A 360 2.17 12.25 12.86
N ALA A 361 2.00 12.97 11.75
CA ALA A 361 2.74 14.20 11.49
C ALA A 361 2.37 15.31 12.50
N TYR A 362 1.10 15.43 12.90
CA TYR A 362 0.69 16.34 13.97
C TYR A 362 1.34 16.00 15.32
N LEU A 363 1.47 14.70 15.65
CA LEU A 363 2.21 14.28 16.85
C LEU A 363 3.69 14.70 16.81
N GLN A 364 4.33 14.56 15.66
CA GLN A 364 5.74 14.94 15.48
C GLN A 364 5.99 16.43 15.73
N VAL A 365 5.04 17.30 15.42
CA VAL A 365 5.12 18.75 15.72
C VAL A 365 4.51 19.13 17.07
N GLY A 366 4.04 18.16 17.85
CA GLY A 366 3.46 18.39 19.18
C GLY A 366 2.00 18.87 19.18
N ASP A 367 1.32 18.91 18.04
CA ASP A 367 -0.10 19.28 17.94
C ASP A 367 -1.02 18.10 18.23
N LEU A 368 -1.23 17.81 19.51
CA LEU A 368 -2.13 16.75 19.98
C LEU A 368 -3.59 16.95 19.55
N ARG A 369 -4.04 18.22 19.44
CA ARG A 369 -5.41 18.53 19.00
C ARG A 369 -5.59 18.26 17.51
N GLY A 370 -4.59 18.61 16.71
CA GLY A 370 -4.54 18.30 15.27
C GLY A 370 -4.56 16.79 15.05
N ALA A 371 -3.70 16.04 15.75
CA ALA A 371 -3.66 14.59 15.70
C ALA A 371 -5.00 13.95 16.05
N ALA A 372 -5.63 14.41 17.15
CA ALA A 372 -6.94 13.91 17.58
C ALA A 372 -8.03 14.17 16.53
N ARG A 373 -8.10 15.36 15.95
CA ARG A 373 -9.06 15.68 14.88
C ARG A 373 -8.85 14.79 13.66
N ALA A 374 -7.63 14.64 13.19
CA ALA A 374 -7.32 13.79 12.05
C ALA A 374 -7.72 12.34 12.28
N LEU A 375 -7.52 11.79 13.49
CA LEU A 375 -7.98 10.43 13.85
C LEU A 375 -9.51 10.31 13.88
N VAL A 376 -10.22 11.29 14.43
CA VAL A 376 -11.68 11.31 14.46
C VAL A 376 -12.26 11.42 13.05
N ASP A 377 -11.67 12.27 12.21
CA ASP A 377 -12.05 12.40 10.81
C ASP A 377 -11.79 11.10 10.03
N ALA A 378 -10.64 10.45 10.29
CA ALA A 378 -10.35 9.13 9.72
C ALA A 378 -11.39 8.07 10.12
N ASP A 379 -11.78 8.00 11.42
CA ASP A 379 -12.82 7.06 11.90
C ASP A 379 -14.19 7.37 11.28
N SER A 380 -14.51 8.62 11.03
CA SER A 380 -15.77 9.01 10.40
C SER A 380 -15.86 8.59 8.93
N ILE A 381 -14.73 8.63 8.21
CA ILE A 381 -14.64 8.35 6.78
C ILE A 381 -14.42 6.85 6.52
N ALA A 382 -13.52 6.22 7.27
CA ALA A 382 -13.06 4.85 7.07
C ALA A 382 -12.80 4.17 8.43
N PRO A 383 -13.83 3.77 9.19
CA PRO A 383 -13.66 3.21 10.52
C PRO A 383 -12.73 2.00 10.56
N ALA A 384 -12.70 1.19 9.51
CA ALA A 384 -11.84 0.00 9.46
C ALA A 384 -10.34 0.36 9.33
N GLU A 385 -9.99 1.46 8.67
CA GLU A 385 -8.61 1.96 8.64
C GLU A 385 -8.10 2.25 10.06
N VAL A 386 -8.92 2.89 10.88
CA VAL A 386 -8.55 3.23 12.26
C VAL A 386 -8.47 2.00 13.15
N ARG A 387 -9.33 1.00 12.93
CA ARG A 387 -9.43 -0.19 13.78
C ARG A 387 -8.43 -1.29 13.41
N CYS A 388 -8.06 -1.39 12.14
CA CYS A 388 -7.25 -2.50 11.63
C CYS A 388 -5.78 -2.13 11.43
N ARG A 389 -5.46 -0.87 11.10
CA ARG A 389 -4.06 -0.48 10.83
C ARG A 389 -3.24 -0.36 12.13
N PRO A 390 -2.06 -1.01 12.21
CA PRO A 390 -1.17 -0.90 13.36
C PRO A 390 -0.74 0.54 13.66
N LEU A 391 -0.47 1.34 12.61
CA LEU A 391 -0.09 2.74 12.76
C LEU A 391 -1.18 3.56 13.47
N ALA A 392 -2.45 3.35 13.11
CA ALA A 392 -3.56 4.05 13.77
C ALA A 392 -3.59 3.76 15.25
N ARG A 393 -3.44 2.49 15.64
CA ARG A 393 -3.39 2.07 17.05
C ARG A 393 -2.25 2.73 17.81
N THR A 394 -1.05 2.81 17.21
CA THR A 394 0.10 3.49 17.81
C THR A 394 -0.18 4.98 18.02
N VAL A 395 -0.69 5.67 16.98
CA VAL A 395 -0.99 7.11 17.05
C VAL A 395 -2.09 7.39 18.08
N ILE A 396 -3.15 6.56 18.13
CA ILE A 396 -4.21 6.68 19.15
C ILE A 396 -3.64 6.53 20.55
N ALA A 397 -2.77 5.53 20.79
CA ALA A 397 -2.13 5.32 22.08
C ALA A 397 -1.30 6.52 22.51
N ASP A 398 -0.57 7.14 21.58
CA ASP A 398 0.27 8.29 21.85
C ASP A 398 -0.57 9.53 22.21
N VAL A 399 -1.66 9.78 21.47
CA VAL A 399 -2.57 10.90 21.75
C VAL A 399 -3.35 10.68 23.05
N ALA A 400 -3.77 9.43 23.34
CA ALA A 400 -4.54 9.12 24.54
C ALA A 400 -3.74 9.25 25.83
N ARG A 401 -2.39 9.20 25.78
CA ARG A 401 -1.52 9.45 26.94
C ARG A 401 -1.51 10.92 27.41
N ALA A 402 -1.95 11.84 26.61
CA ALA A 402 -2.06 13.24 26.99
C ALA A 402 -3.13 13.45 28.09
N GLN A 403 -2.85 14.34 29.04
CA GLN A 403 -3.77 14.66 30.13
C GLN A 403 -4.11 16.17 30.12
N PRO A 404 -5.37 16.54 29.88
CA PRO A 404 -6.49 15.67 29.52
C PRO A 404 -6.39 15.16 28.08
N ALA A 405 -6.88 13.92 27.83
CA ALA A 405 -6.93 13.37 26.48
C ALA A 405 -7.87 14.22 25.61
N PRO A 406 -7.50 14.51 24.35
CA PRO A 406 -8.36 15.27 23.44
C PRO A 406 -9.70 14.58 23.19
N ALA A 407 -10.74 15.38 22.92
CA ALA A 407 -12.08 14.87 22.67
C ALA A 407 -12.13 13.84 21.55
N GLY A 408 -12.91 12.78 21.71
CA GLY A 408 -13.08 11.68 20.75
C GLY A 408 -12.01 10.59 20.81
N VAL A 409 -10.79 10.89 21.25
CA VAL A 409 -9.68 9.92 21.30
C VAL A 409 -9.91 8.83 22.35
N ALA A 410 -10.49 9.17 23.49
CA ALA A 410 -10.84 8.18 24.51
C ALA A 410 -11.77 7.08 23.96
N ARG A 411 -12.77 7.47 23.16
CA ARG A 411 -13.65 6.53 22.46
C ARG A 411 -12.86 5.65 21.47
N LEU A 412 -11.96 6.25 20.69
CA LEU A 412 -11.13 5.51 19.74
C LEU A 412 -10.22 4.52 20.47
N ALA A 413 -9.60 4.93 21.58
CA ALA A 413 -8.76 4.05 22.40
C ALA A 413 -9.54 2.82 22.91
N THR A 414 -10.79 3.01 23.35
CA THR A 414 -11.66 1.90 23.72
C THR A 414 -11.99 1.00 22.52
N LEU A 415 -12.32 1.58 21.36
CA LEU A 415 -12.68 0.82 20.15
C LEU A 415 -11.54 -0.04 19.63
N VAL A 416 -10.28 0.41 19.79
CA VAL A 416 -9.09 -0.36 19.38
C VAL A 416 -8.48 -1.19 20.51
N GLY A 417 -9.16 -1.29 21.67
CA GLY A 417 -8.76 -2.15 22.79
C GLY A 417 -7.54 -1.64 23.57
N LEU A 418 -7.30 -0.33 23.64
CA LEU A 418 -6.22 0.30 24.38
C LEU A 418 -6.59 0.66 25.83
N THR A 419 -7.89 0.67 26.15
CA THR A 419 -8.41 0.86 27.51
C THR A 419 -9.19 -0.39 27.92
N ARG A 420 -8.96 -0.86 29.15
CA ARG A 420 -9.76 -1.94 29.76
C ARG A 420 -11.02 -1.36 30.38
#